data_d961fe23ac395a221220a22bcbb44832
#
_entry.id   d961fe23ac395a221220a22bcbb44832
#
_cell.length_a   1.000
_cell.length_b   1.000
_cell.length_c   1.000
_cell.angle_alpha   90.00
_cell.angle_beta   90.00
_cell.angle_gamma   90.00
#
_symmetry.space_group_name_H-M   'P 1'
#
loop_
_entity.id
_entity.type
_entity.pdbx_description
1 polymer ?
#
loop_
_entity_poly.entity_id
_entity_poly.type
_entity_poly.pdbx_seq_one_letter_code
_entity_poly.pdbx_strand_id
1 'polypeptide(L)'
;MDEIMSGEANDIQKSAYLTALAMKGETIDEITASAAGMREHCTRLLNDMDVLEIVGTGGDRSNSFNISTTSALVISAGGVPVAKHGNRSVSSRSGAADVLEKLGVEVALTAEQNETVLNETGICFMFAPVYHSSMKYAAPVRKELGVRTVFNILGPLSNPAAATMQLLGVYDKELAGTMVEVLSNLGVTRGVAVCGEDGLDEITLTGETDVHEIRFGEITSYTITPEQFGLSR
;
A
#
# COMPACT_ATOMS: atom_id res chain seq x y z
N MET A 1 -11.34 3.88 -14.73
CA MET A 1 -9.89 3.62 -14.47
C MET A 1 -9.23 2.95 -15.68
N ASP A 2 -9.86 1.99 -16.33
CA ASP A 2 -9.31 1.28 -17.50
C ASP A 2 -8.83 2.20 -18.62
N GLU A 3 -9.65 3.15 -19.06
CA GLU A 3 -9.27 4.11 -20.08
C GLU A 3 -8.05 4.96 -19.70
N ILE A 4 -7.85 5.21 -18.41
CA ILE A 4 -6.66 5.90 -17.90
C ILE A 4 -5.44 4.98 -18.00
N MET A 5 -5.58 3.74 -17.52
CA MET A 5 -4.47 2.79 -17.43
C MET A 5 -4.12 2.17 -18.79
N SER A 6 -5.04 2.11 -19.75
CA SER A 6 -4.77 1.72 -21.15
C SER A 6 -4.17 2.87 -21.99
N GLY A 7 -4.31 4.12 -21.54
CA GLY A 7 -3.88 5.31 -22.26
C GLY A 7 -4.89 5.84 -23.27
N GLU A 8 -6.13 5.34 -23.26
CA GLU A 8 -7.22 5.79 -24.15
C GLU A 8 -7.74 7.18 -23.77
N ALA A 9 -7.84 7.46 -22.45
CA ALA A 9 -8.23 8.77 -21.97
C ALA A 9 -7.11 9.81 -22.27
N ASN A 10 -7.49 10.94 -22.85
CA ASN A 10 -6.55 12.06 -23.02
C ASN A 10 -6.31 12.82 -21.71
N ASP A 11 -5.31 13.71 -21.69
CA ASP A 11 -4.90 14.40 -20.47
C ASP A 11 -5.96 15.35 -19.91
N ILE A 12 -6.81 15.92 -20.77
CA ILE A 12 -7.93 16.77 -20.34
C ILE A 12 -8.99 15.92 -19.62
N GLN A 13 -9.35 14.77 -20.17
CA GLN A 13 -10.29 13.84 -19.54
C GLN A 13 -9.78 13.32 -18.20
N LYS A 14 -8.50 12.90 -18.15
CA LYS A 14 -7.84 12.47 -16.90
C LYS A 14 -7.87 13.58 -15.85
N SER A 15 -7.47 14.81 -16.23
CA SER A 15 -7.46 15.96 -15.33
C SER A 15 -8.84 16.28 -14.78
N ALA A 16 -9.86 16.31 -15.65
CA ALA A 16 -11.25 16.58 -15.26
C ALA A 16 -11.77 15.50 -14.30
N TYR A 17 -11.56 14.22 -14.62
CA TYR A 17 -11.99 13.09 -13.80
C TYR A 17 -11.34 13.09 -12.42
N LEU A 18 -10.01 13.19 -12.37
CA LEU A 18 -9.26 13.16 -11.12
C LEU A 18 -9.59 14.35 -10.22
N THR A 19 -9.76 15.54 -10.81
CA THR A 19 -10.13 16.74 -10.06
C THR A 19 -11.56 16.65 -9.52
N ALA A 20 -12.52 16.23 -10.34
CA ALA A 20 -13.92 16.09 -9.92
C ALA A 20 -14.06 15.05 -8.81
N LEU A 21 -13.33 13.92 -8.92
CA LEU A 21 -13.33 12.87 -7.91
C LEU A 21 -12.74 13.37 -6.58
N ALA A 22 -11.60 14.05 -6.63
CA ALA A 22 -10.95 14.63 -5.47
C ALA A 22 -11.80 15.72 -4.78
N MET A 23 -12.53 16.55 -5.57
CA MET A 23 -13.41 17.59 -5.03
C MET A 23 -14.69 17.02 -4.39
N LYS A 24 -15.21 15.94 -4.94
CA LYS A 24 -16.41 15.25 -4.41
C LYS A 24 -16.08 14.47 -3.14
N GLY A 25 -14.87 13.94 -3.04
CA GLY A 25 -14.49 12.86 -2.13
C GLY A 25 -14.84 11.49 -2.72
N GLU A 26 -13.89 10.58 -2.66
CA GLU A 26 -14.03 9.22 -3.18
C GLU A 26 -14.93 8.39 -2.26
N THR A 27 -15.82 7.59 -2.84
CA THR A 27 -16.59 6.57 -2.11
C THR A 27 -15.80 5.27 -2.05
N ILE A 28 -16.18 4.37 -1.12
CA ILE A 28 -15.62 3.02 -1.00
C ILE A 28 -15.67 2.28 -2.34
N ASP A 29 -16.81 2.34 -3.04
CA ASP A 29 -16.99 1.68 -4.35
C ASP A 29 -16.05 2.26 -5.42
N GLU A 30 -15.87 3.57 -5.44
CA GLU A 30 -14.97 4.25 -6.40
C GLU A 30 -13.51 3.92 -6.13
N ILE A 31 -13.10 3.88 -4.87
CA ILE A 31 -11.74 3.47 -4.49
C ILE A 31 -11.53 2.00 -4.84
N THR A 32 -12.48 1.12 -4.49
CA THR A 32 -12.44 -0.32 -4.80
C THR A 32 -12.32 -0.56 -6.30
N ALA A 33 -13.20 0.05 -7.10
CA ALA A 33 -13.19 -0.10 -8.55
C ALA A 33 -11.90 0.47 -9.18
N SER A 34 -11.39 1.58 -8.64
CA SER A 34 -10.13 2.16 -9.12
C SER A 34 -8.93 1.26 -8.82
N ALA A 35 -8.87 0.67 -7.63
CA ALA A 35 -7.83 -0.29 -7.25
C ALA A 35 -7.91 -1.58 -8.08
N ALA A 36 -9.12 -2.11 -8.31
CA ALA A 36 -9.34 -3.27 -9.17
C ALA A 36 -8.82 -3.00 -10.59
N GLY A 37 -9.18 -1.86 -11.19
CA GLY A 37 -8.67 -1.47 -12.51
C GLY A 37 -7.14 -1.34 -12.55
N MET A 38 -6.51 -0.81 -11.50
CA MET A 38 -5.04 -0.81 -11.42
C MET A 38 -4.44 -2.22 -11.36
N ARG A 39 -5.06 -3.15 -10.60
CA ARG A 39 -4.63 -4.55 -10.51
C ARG A 39 -4.78 -5.30 -11.84
N GLU A 40 -5.79 -4.97 -12.65
CA GLU A 40 -5.98 -5.56 -13.97
C GLU A 40 -4.88 -5.15 -14.96
N HIS A 41 -4.33 -3.95 -14.81
CA HIS A 41 -3.28 -3.40 -15.66
C HIS A 41 -1.86 -3.56 -15.10
N CYS A 42 -1.66 -4.34 -14.03
CA CYS A 42 -0.33 -4.63 -13.49
C CYS A 42 0.25 -5.94 -14.04
N THR A 43 1.57 -6.05 -14.01
CA THR A 43 2.24 -7.33 -14.15
C THR A 43 2.02 -8.12 -12.86
N ARG A 44 1.31 -9.25 -12.92
CA ARG A 44 1.01 -10.06 -11.74
C ARG A 44 2.21 -10.88 -11.31
N LEU A 45 2.42 -10.97 -10.01
CA LEU A 45 3.25 -12.00 -9.40
C LEU A 45 2.35 -13.18 -9.06
N LEU A 46 2.55 -14.30 -9.74
CA LEU A 46 1.77 -15.51 -9.49
C LEU A 46 2.38 -16.27 -8.31
N ASN A 47 1.55 -16.66 -7.37
CA ASN A 47 1.97 -17.47 -6.22
C ASN A 47 0.77 -18.24 -5.67
N ASP A 48 1.04 -19.35 -5.00
CA ASP A 48 0.03 -20.21 -4.35
C ASP A 48 0.01 -20.04 -2.83
N MET A 49 0.70 -19.03 -2.29
CA MET A 49 0.82 -18.78 -0.86
C MET A 49 -0.13 -17.68 -0.40
N ASP A 50 -0.62 -17.78 0.82
CA ASP A 50 -1.18 -16.65 1.53
C ASP A 50 -0.03 -15.70 1.93
N VAL A 51 0.09 -14.58 1.26
CA VAL A 51 1.16 -13.61 1.49
C VAL A 51 0.65 -12.36 2.20
N LEU A 52 1.53 -11.77 3.00
CA LEU A 52 1.28 -10.51 3.70
C LEU A 52 1.87 -9.33 2.92
N GLU A 53 1.07 -8.29 2.72
CA GLU A 53 1.54 -6.95 2.36
C GLU A 53 1.66 -6.08 3.61
N ILE A 54 2.75 -5.31 3.72
CA ILE A 54 2.94 -4.30 4.76
C ILE A 54 3.29 -3.00 4.08
N VAL A 55 2.42 -2.01 4.18
CA VAL A 55 2.57 -0.76 3.45
C VAL A 55 1.83 0.38 4.16
N GLY A 56 2.36 1.60 4.08
CA GLY A 56 1.66 2.81 4.46
C GLY A 56 1.22 3.59 3.23
N THR A 57 0.22 4.44 3.39
CA THR A 57 -0.18 5.42 2.36
C THR A 57 0.90 6.46 2.14
N GLY A 58 1.78 6.63 3.11
CA GLY A 58 2.72 7.75 3.15
C GLY A 58 2.03 9.09 3.40
N GLY A 59 2.83 10.15 3.44
CA GLY A 59 2.29 11.51 3.58
C GLY A 59 2.07 11.97 5.03
N ASP A 60 2.41 11.18 6.01
CA ASP A 60 2.40 11.47 7.45
C ASP A 60 3.42 12.54 7.88
N ARG A 61 4.44 12.78 7.06
CA ARG A 61 5.54 13.76 7.30
C ARG A 61 6.35 13.50 8.56
N SER A 62 6.31 12.30 9.12
CA SER A 62 7.01 11.93 10.36
C SER A 62 8.52 11.91 10.21
N ASN A 63 9.03 11.69 8.99
CA ASN A 63 10.45 11.42 8.71
C ASN A 63 11.02 10.26 9.55
N SER A 64 10.19 9.27 9.85
CA SER A 64 10.59 8.03 10.51
C SER A 64 11.59 7.23 9.67
N PHE A 65 12.23 6.21 10.26
CA PHE A 65 12.95 5.20 9.48
C PHE A 65 11.93 4.31 8.71
N ASN A 66 12.43 3.42 7.85
CA ASN A 66 11.57 2.53 7.04
C ASN A 66 10.92 1.43 7.90
N ILE A 67 9.93 1.79 8.73
CA ILE A 67 9.26 0.91 9.71
C ILE A 67 8.64 -0.29 8.99
N SER A 68 7.77 -0.07 8.01
CA SER A 68 7.10 -1.16 7.27
C SER A 68 8.11 -2.11 6.59
N THR A 69 9.24 -1.60 6.06
CA THR A 69 10.27 -2.45 5.43
C THR A 69 10.98 -3.30 6.48
N THR A 70 11.33 -2.71 7.63
CA THR A 70 11.96 -3.43 8.74
C THR A 70 11.01 -4.49 9.30
N SER A 71 9.74 -4.14 9.51
CA SER A 71 8.70 -5.06 9.98
C SER A 71 8.50 -6.24 9.01
N ALA A 72 8.53 -5.98 7.70
CA ALA A 72 8.44 -7.01 6.68
C ALA A 72 9.54 -8.09 6.84
N LEU A 73 10.78 -7.67 7.07
CA LEU A 73 11.91 -8.59 7.30
C LEU A 73 11.74 -9.40 8.59
N VAL A 74 11.33 -8.75 9.69
CA VAL A 74 11.12 -9.42 10.98
C VAL A 74 9.98 -10.43 10.90
N ILE A 75 8.86 -10.07 10.26
CA ILE A 75 7.68 -10.94 10.12
C ILE A 75 7.99 -12.14 9.22
N SER A 76 8.70 -11.91 8.12
CA SER A 76 9.15 -13.01 7.25
C SER A 76 10.09 -13.97 7.98
N ALA A 77 11.03 -13.45 8.78
CA ALA A 77 11.88 -14.27 9.64
C ALA A 77 11.08 -15.07 10.69
N GLY A 78 9.89 -14.58 11.07
CA GLY A 78 8.93 -15.29 11.92
C GLY A 78 8.10 -16.34 11.19
N GLY A 79 8.32 -16.56 9.88
CA GLY A 79 7.69 -17.62 9.09
C GLY A 79 6.39 -17.20 8.36
N VAL A 80 6.05 -15.92 8.32
CA VAL A 80 4.92 -15.41 7.52
C VAL A 80 5.44 -14.96 6.15
N PRO A 81 4.96 -15.54 5.04
CA PRO A 81 5.38 -15.09 3.71
C PRO A 81 4.99 -13.63 3.45
N VAL A 82 5.94 -12.83 2.94
CA VAL A 82 5.73 -11.39 2.69
C VAL A 82 5.99 -11.05 1.22
N ALA A 83 4.99 -10.51 0.54
CA ALA A 83 5.10 -9.95 -0.79
C ALA A 83 4.95 -8.43 -0.73
N LYS A 84 6.05 -7.73 -0.41
CA LYS A 84 6.02 -6.29 -0.19
C LYS A 84 6.03 -5.52 -1.49
N HIS A 85 5.00 -4.72 -1.72
CA HIS A 85 4.96 -3.74 -2.80
C HIS A 85 5.51 -2.40 -2.30
N GLY A 86 6.28 -1.72 -3.12
CA GLY A 86 6.87 -0.46 -2.70
C GLY A 86 7.56 0.33 -3.82
N ASN A 87 7.98 1.54 -3.47
CA ASN A 87 8.59 2.48 -4.39
C ASN A 87 9.78 3.20 -3.73
N ARG A 88 10.45 4.04 -4.52
CA ARG A 88 11.38 5.05 -4.02
C ARG A 88 10.61 6.15 -3.29
N SER A 89 11.32 6.91 -2.48
CA SER A 89 10.76 8.08 -1.82
C SER A 89 10.23 9.09 -2.82
N VAL A 90 9.05 9.66 -2.51
CA VAL A 90 8.49 10.82 -3.22
C VAL A 90 8.59 12.08 -2.34
N SER A 91 8.36 11.96 -1.05
CA SER A 91 8.32 13.08 -0.08
C SER A 91 9.20 12.87 1.14
N SER A 92 9.53 11.62 1.48
CA SER A 92 10.42 11.28 2.60
C SER A 92 11.89 11.27 2.19
N ARG A 93 12.80 11.11 3.16
CA ARG A 93 14.25 11.04 2.89
C ARG A 93 14.69 9.71 2.28
N SER A 94 13.94 8.63 2.49
CA SER A 94 14.27 7.29 2.02
C SER A 94 13.00 6.47 1.88
N GLY A 95 12.72 5.96 0.68
CA GLY A 95 11.65 4.99 0.41
C GLY A 95 12.11 3.55 0.64
N ALA A 96 11.18 2.61 0.53
CA ALA A 96 11.48 1.18 0.70
C ALA A 96 12.56 0.68 -0.28
N ALA A 97 12.45 1.05 -1.57
CA ALA A 97 13.45 0.66 -2.56
C ALA A 97 14.82 1.27 -2.27
N ASP A 98 14.86 2.53 -1.80
CA ASP A 98 16.12 3.22 -1.54
C ASP A 98 16.94 2.54 -0.44
N VAL A 99 16.27 2.12 0.66
CA VAL A 99 16.98 1.42 1.76
C VAL A 99 17.39 0.01 1.36
N LEU A 100 16.55 -0.73 0.64
CA LEU A 100 16.86 -2.09 0.18
C LEU A 100 18.06 -2.10 -0.78
N GLU A 101 18.14 -1.17 -1.72
CA GLU A 101 19.31 -1.02 -2.59
C GLU A 101 20.59 -0.71 -1.81
N LYS A 102 20.50 0.13 -0.78
CA LYS A 102 21.65 0.43 0.10
C LYS A 102 22.11 -0.77 0.91
N LEU A 103 21.20 -1.71 1.18
CA LEU A 103 21.52 -2.99 1.82
C LEU A 103 22.02 -4.05 0.80
N GLY A 104 22.12 -3.71 -0.48
CA GLY A 104 22.61 -4.61 -1.53
C GLY A 104 21.53 -5.52 -2.14
N VAL A 105 20.25 -5.24 -1.90
CA VAL A 105 19.13 -5.99 -2.50
C VAL A 105 18.89 -5.47 -3.91
N GLU A 106 18.81 -6.38 -4.90
CA GLU A 106 18.32 -6.05 -6.24
C GLU A 106 16.81 -5.85 -6.19
N VAL A 107 16.34 -4.62 -6.46
CA VAL A 107 14.91 -4.27 -6.35
C VAL A 107 14.16 -4.37 -7.68
N ALA A 108 14.87 -4.32 -8.82
CA ALA A 108 14.26 -4.29 -10.15
C ALA A 108 14.06 -5.70 -10.76
N LEU A 109 13.71 -6.67 -9.92
CA LEU A 109 13.46 -8.05 -10.35
C LEU A 109 12.17 -8.17 -11.15
N THR A 110 12.15 -9.08 -12.12
CA THR A 110 10.93 -9.47 -12.86
C THR A 110 9.97 -10.25 -11.97
N ALA A 111 8.73 -10.45 -12.43
CA ALA A 111 7.75 -11.22 -11.68
C ALA A 111 8.22 -12.67 -11.44
N GLU A 112 8.81 -13.33 -12.43
CA GLU A 112 9.33 -14.71 -12.33
C GLU A 112 10.52 -14.79 -11.34
N GLN A 113 11.39 -13.79 -11.35
CA GLN A 113 12.50 -13.72 -10.40
C GLN A 113 12.00 -13.53 -8.97
N ASN A 114 11.02 -12.62 -8.79
CA ASN A 114 10.41 -12.38 -7.47
C ASN A 114 9.59 -13.57 -6.98
N GLU A 115 8.94 -14.35 -7.87
CA GLU A 115 8.28 -15.61 -7.52
C GLU A 115 9.31 -16.61 -6.96
N THR A 116 10.45 -16.76 -7.63
CA THR A 116 11.54 -17.62 -7.15
C THR A 116 12.05 -17.16 -5.78
N VAL A 117 12.33 -15.86 -5.63
CA VAL A 117 12.81 -15.29 -4.36
C VAL A 117 11.80 -15.50 -3.24
N LEU A 118 10.50 -15.26 -3.49
CA LEU A 118 9.43 -15.47 -2.51
C LEU A 118 9.37 -16.92 -2.05
N ASN A 119 9.44 -17.88 -2.99
CA ASN A 119 9.39 -19.31 -2.70
C ASN A 119 10.61 -19.80 -1.90
N GLU A 120 11.80 -19.25 -2.17
CA GLU A 120 13.03 -19.70 -1.52
C GLU A 120 13.28 -19.02 -0.17
N THR A 121 12.88 -17.76 -0.03
CA THR A 121 13.23 -16.93 1.15
C THR A 121 12.06 -16.55 2.03
N GLY A 122 10.82 -16.71 1.55
CA GLY A 122 9.61 -16.27 2.24
C GLY A 122 9.36 -14.77 2.16
N ILE A 123 10.17 -13.99 1.41
CA ILE A 123 9.97 -12.56 1.22
C ILE A 123 10.40 -12.12 -0.18
N CYS A 124 9.61 -11.25 -0.81
CA CYS A 124 10.03 -10.56 -2.03
C CYS A 124 9.67 -9.07 -1.97
N PHE A 125 10.34 -8.28 -2.83
CA PHE A 125 10.06 -6.87 -3.00
C PHE A 125 9.63 -6.58 -4.44
N MET A 126 8.40 -6.11 -4.61
CA MET A 126 7.83 -5.74 -5.90
C MET A 126 7.99 -4.23 -6.11
N PHE A 127 8.95 -3.86 -6.93
CA PHE A 127 9.23 -2.46 -7.24
C PHE A 127 8.16 -1.88 -8.18
N ALA A 128 7.38 -0.92 -7.70
CA ALA A 128 6.20 -0.40 -8.38
C ALA A 128 6.42 -0.01 -9.87
N PRO A 129 7.53 0.62 -10.29
CA PRO A 129 7.78 0.91 -11.70
C PRO A 129 7.89 -0.33 -12.61
N VAL A 130 8.33 -1.46 -12.09
CA VAL A 130 8.42 -2.73 -12.85
C VAL A 130 7.03 -3.33 -13.04
N TYR A 131 6.19 -3.28 -12.01
CA TYR A 131 4.88 -3.96 -12.00
C TYR A 131 3.74 -3.11 -12.56
N HIS A 132 3.81 -1.78 -12.42
CA HIS A 132 2.76 -0.85 -12.85
C HIS A 132 3.21 0.04 -14.01
N SER A 133 3.65 -0.57 -15.10
CA SER A 133 4.11 0.17 -16.30
C SER A 133 3.03 1.09 -16.89
N SER A 134 1.76 0.78 -16.70
CA SER A 134 0.61 1.59 -17.11
C SER A 134 0.52 2.95 -16.41
N MET A 135 1.18 3.10 -15.26
CA MET A 135 1.26 4.39 -14.57
C MET A 135 1.90 5.50 -15.41
N LYS A 136 2.66 5.16 -16.45
CA LYS A 136 3.19 6.13 -17.43
C LYS A 136 2.10 7.01 -18.06
N TYR A 137 0.87 6.54 -18.14
CA TYR A 137 -0.25 7.29 -18.71
C TYR A 137 -0.92 8.25 -17.70
N ALA A 138 -0.79 7.99 -16.40
CA ALA A 138 -1.37 8.80 -15.34
C ALA A 138 -0.35 9.76 -14.69
N ALA A 139 0.92 9.35 -14.61
CA ALA A 139 1.96 10.09 -13.88
C ALA A 139 2.18 11.53 -14.36
N PRO A 140 2.22 11.83 -15.69
CA PRO A 140 2.38 13.21 -16.15
C PRO A 140 1.25 14.12 -15.68
N VAL A 141 0.00 13.68 -15.83
CA VAL A 141 -1.19 14.47 -15.42
C VAL A 141 -1.19 14.69 -13.91
N ARG A 142 -0.89 13.65 -13.12
CA ARG A 142 -0.80 13.78 -11.66
C ARG A 142 0.25 14.83 -11.24
N LYS A 143 1.40 14.83 -11.91
CA LYS A 143 2.49 15.77 -11.65
C LYS A 143 2.07 17.21 -11.95
N GLU A 144 1.41 17.42 -13.08
CA GLU A 144 0.95 18.76 -13.49
C GLU A 144 -0.20 19.27 -12.62
N LEU A 145 -1.12 18.40 -12.20
CA LEU A 145 -2.20 18.76 -11.28
C LEU A 145 -1.66 19.22 -9.92
N GLY A 146 -0.59 18.58 -9.40
CA GLY A 146 0.05 18.96 -8.15
C GLY A 146 -0.84 18.86 -6.89
N VAL A 147 -2.00 18.20 -6.99
CA VAL A 147 -2.94 18.02 -5.89
C VAL A 147 -3.10 16.54 -5.54
N ARG A 148 -3.62 16.26 -4.35
CA ARG A 148 -4.00 14.89 -3.98
C ARG A 148 -5.15 14.40 -4.87
N THR A 149 -5.05 13.15 -5.29
CA THR A 149 -6.07 12.44 -6.08
C THR A 149 -6.22 11.02 -5.54
N VAL A 150 -7.19 10.27 -6.02
CA VAL A 150 -7.37 8.85 -5.66
C VAL A 150 -6.07 8.03 -5.78
N PHE A 151 -5.18 8.35 -6.70
CA PHE A 151 -3.88 7.68 -6.83
C PHE A 151 -2.97 7.77 -5.60
N ASN A 152 -3.23 8.69 -4.67
CA ASN A 152 -2.45 8.78 -3.44
C ASN A 152 -2.74 7.65 -2.45
N ILE A 153 -3.91 7.02 -2.60
CA ILE A 153 -4.35 5.90 -1.75
C ILE A 153 -4.39 4.56 -2.50
N LEU A 154 -4.27 4.56 -3.84
CA LEU A 154 -4.36 3.33 -4.64
C LEU A 154 -3.09 2.47 -4.58
N GLY A 155 -1.91 3.06 -4.32
CA GLY A 155 -0.65 2.32 -4.23
C GLY A 155 -0.72 1.12 -3.29
N PRO A 156 -1.09 1.31 -2.02
CA PRO A 156 -1.26 0.23 -1.05
C PRO A 156 -2.32 -0.81 -1.41
N LEU A 157 -3.28 -0.45 -2.26
CA LEU A 157 -4.40 -1.32 -2.66
C LEU A 157 -4.11 -2.13 -3.93
N SER A 158 -2.95 -1.90 -4.56
CA SER A 158 -2.64 -2.42 -5.89
C SER A 158 -1.52 -3.46 -5.89
N ASN A 159 -1.39 -4.23 -4.80
CA ASN A 159 -0.35 -5.24 -4.66
C ASN A 159 -0.44 -6.28 -5.80
N PRO A 160 0.66 -6.48 -6.59
CA PRO A 160 0.66 -7.37 -7.75
C PRO A 160 0.55 -8.86 -7.41
N ALA A 161 0.85 -9.26 -6.16
CA ALA A 161 0.71 -10.64 -5.68
C ALA A 161 -0.70 -10.96 -5.19
N ALA A 162 -1.66 -10.02 -5.28
CA ALA A 162 -3.01 -10.17 -4.75
C ALA A 162 -3.02 -10.65 -3.28
N ALA A 163 -2.19 -10.02 -2.44
CA ALA A 163 -2.01 -10.40 -1.05
C ALA A 163 -3.35 -10.58 -0.32
N THR A 164 -3.51 -11.74 0.33
CA THR A 164 -4.70 -12.09 1.12
C THR A 164 -4.62 -11.59 2.56
N MET A 165 -3.41 -11.18 2.99
CA MET A 165 -3.16 -10.56 4.29
C MET A 165 -2.56 -9.17 4.08
N GLN A 166 -2.98 -8.18 4.88
CA GLN A 166 -2.44 -6.81 4.76
C GLN A 166 -2.40 -6.05 6.07
N LEU A 167 -1.25 -5.41 6.35
CA LEU A 167 -1.14 -4.32 7.32
C LEU A 167 -0.99 -3.02 6.54
N LEU A 168 -1.97 -2.15 6.67
CA LEU A 168 -2.04 -0.86 5.99
C LEU A 168 -1.98 0.29 6.99
N GLY A 169 -0.92 1.08 6.94
CA GLY A 169 -0.85 2.34 7.65
C GLY A 169 -1.52 3.47 6.89
N VAL A 170 -2.27 4.30 7.58
CA VAL A 170 -2.91 5.50 7.02
C VAL A 170 -2.59 6.72 7.88
N TYR A 171 -2.44 7.87 7.24
CA TYR A 171 -2.11 9.14 7.91
C TYR A 171 -3.31 9.84 8.55
N ASP A 172 -4.51 9.31 8.33
CA ASP A 172 -5.77 9.91 8.77
C ASP A 172 -6.70 8.82 9.32
N LYS A 173 -7.17 9.03 10.54
CA LYS A 173 -8.04 8.11 11.24
C LYS A 173 -9.36 7.85 10.50
N GLU A 174 -9.96 8.89 9.89
CA GLU A 174 -11.21 8.74 9.13
C GLU A 174 -11.02 7.86 7.89
N LEU A 175 -9.80 7.85 7.34
CA LEU A 175 -9.45 7.02 6.19
C LEU A 175 -9.33 5.53 6.57
N ALA A 176 -8.96 5.20 7.82
CA ALA A 176 -8.72 3.82 8.23
C ALA A 176 -9.95 2.92 8.06
N GLY A 177 -11.13 3.40 8.48
CA GLY A 177 -12.40 2.69 8.30
C GLY A 177 -12.74 2.46 6.83
N THR A 178 -12.60 3.49 6.00
CA THR A 178 -12.80 3.38 4.54
C THR A 178 -11.86 2.38 3.91
N MET A 179 -10.58 2.43 4.25
CA MET A 179 -9.55 1.58 3.64
C MET A 179 -9.72 0.11 4.03
N VAL A 180 -10.14 -0.19 5.26
CA VAL A 180 -10.38 -1.58 5.67
C VAL A 180 -11.55 -2.19 4.90
N GLU A 181 -12.62 -1.44 4.63
CA GLU A 181 -13.74 -1.91 3.81
C GLU A 181 -13.31 -2.13 2.35
N VAL A 182 -12.52 -1.22 1.79
CA VAL A 182 -11.95 -1.38 0.45
C VAL A 182 -11.07 -2.64 0.37
N LEU A 183 -10.21 -2.88 1.38
CA LEU A 183 -9.39 -4.10 1.43
C LEU A 183 -10.26 -5.36 1.45
N SER A 184 -11.34 -5.37 2.23
CA SER A 184 -12.31 -6.47 2.26
C SER A 184 -12.91 -6.72 0.89
N ASN A 185 -13.37 -5.66 0.20
CA ASN A 185 -13.94 -5.74 -1.15
C ASN A 185 -12.93 -6.24 -2.19
N LEU A 186 -11.63 -5.98 -1.98
CA LEU A 186 -10.53 -6.43 -2.83
C LEU A 186 -10.03 -7.83 -2.52
N GLY A 187 -10.66 -8.55 -1.58
CA GLY A 187 -10.38 -9.95 -1.27
C GLY A 187 -9.35 -10.19 -0.17
N VAL A 188 -8.97 -9.16 0.60
CA VAL A 188 -8.15 -9.36 1.80
C VAL A 188 -8.99 -10.08 2.85
N THR A 189 -8.50 -11.23 3.30
CA THR A 189 -9.21 -12.08 4.27
C THR A 189 -8.79 -11.81 5.71
N ARG A 190 -7.56 -11.33 5.92
CA ARG A 190 -7.01 -10.91 7.21
C ARG A 190 -6.22 -9.63 7.01
N GLY A 191 -6.58 -8.58 7.72
CA GLY A 191 -5.84 -7.34 7.58
C GLY A 191 -6.21 -6.33 8.63
N VAL A 192 -5.37 -5.33 8.76
CA VAL A 192 -5.60 -4.18 9.62
C VAL A 192 -5.29 -2.90 8.86
N ALA A 193 -6.14 -1.88 9.04
CA ALA A 193 -5.80 -0.50 8.75
C ALA A 193 -5.52 0.21 10.07
N VAL A 194 -4.37 0.87 10.18
CA VAL A 194 -3.89 1.48 11.42
C VAL A 194 -3.56 2.96 11.23
N CYS A 195 -3.81 3.75 12.29
CA CYS A 195 -3.43 5.16 12.36
C CYS A 195 -2.97 5.50 13.77
N GLY A 196 -1.74 5.97 13.92
CA GLY A 196 -1.24 6.49 15.19
C GLY A 196 -1.94 7.79 15.58
N GLU A 197 -2.19 7.99 16.89
CA GLU A 197 -2.75 9.24 17.44
C GLU A 197 -1.91 10.48 17.07
N ASP A 198 -0.62 10.29 16.88
CA ASP A 198 0.34 11.30 16.43
C ASP A 198 0.32 11.56 14.90
N GLY A 199 -0.59 10.92 14.18
CA GLY A 199 -0.74 10.99 12.72
C GLY A 199 0.25 10.13 11.94
N LEU A 200 0.98 9.24 12.63
CA LEU A 200 1.88 8.28 12.00
C LEU A 200 1.07 7.21 11.24
N ASP A 201 1.46 6.92 10.00
CA ASP A 201 0.85 5.84 9.20
C ASP A 201 1.46 4.46 9.53
N GLU A 202 1.65 4.21 10.83
CA GLU A 202 2.19 2.98 11.41
C GLU A 202 1.58 2.75 12.81
N ILE A 203 1.89 1.63 13.45
CA ILE A 203 1.60 1.43 14.88
C ILE A 203 2.59 2.26 15.68
N THR A 204 2.09 3.29 16.40
CA THR A 204 2.96 4.24 17.10
C THR A 204 3.39 3.74 18.49
N LEU A 205 4.56 4.23 18.94
CA LEU A 205 5.05 4.05 20.31
C LEU A 205 4.83 5.28 21.20
N THR A 206 4.33 6.39 20.63
CA THR A 206 4.21 7.67 21.34
C THR A 206 2.80 7.95 21.85
N GLY A 207 1.82 7.15 21.44
CA GLY A 207 0.42 7.31 21.78
C GLY A 207 -0.40 6.06 21.55
N GLU A 208 -1.68 6.23 21.41
CA GLU A 208 -2.60 5.17 21.00
C GLU A 208 -2.55 4.96 19.47
N THR A 209 -2.92 3.78 19.03
CA THR A 209 -3.13 3.48 17.62
C THR A 209 -4.54 3.00 17.41
N ASP A 210 -5.29 3.66 16.53
CA ASP A 210 -6.58 3.17 16.07
C ASP A 210 -6.37 2.02 15.09
N VAL A 211 -7.12 0.95 15.27
CA VAL A 211 -7.05 -0.27 14.47
C VAL A 211 -8.44 -0.63 13.96
N HIS A 212 -8.53 -0.82 12.66
CA HIS A 212 -9.68 -1.42 12.00
C HIS A 212 -9.23 -2.77 11.41
N GLU A 213 -9.77 -3.87 11.93
CA GLU A 213 -9.36 -5.23 11.59
C GLU A 213 -10.39 -5.93 10.71
N ILE A 214 -9.92 -6.61 9.65
CA ILE A 214 -10.69 -7.58 8.88
C ILE A 214 -10.29 -8.97 9.33
N ARG A 215 -11.27 -9.79 9.63
CA ARG A 215 -11.06 -11.21 9.85
C ARG A 215 -12.17 -12.01 9.17
N PHE A 216 -11.84 -12.59 8.01
CA PHE A 216 -12.77 -13.38 7.18
C PHE A 216 -14.11 -12.67 6.88
N GLY A 217 -14.02 -11.39 6.47
CA GLY A 217 -15.17 -10.57 6.11
C GLY A 217 -15.85 -9.85 7.28
N GLU A 218 -15.46 -10.14 8.52
CA GLU A 218 -15.91 -9.41 9.69
C GLU A 218 -14.97 -8.25 9.99
N ILE A 219 -15.53 -7.05 10.16
CA ILE A 219 -14.75 -5.82 10.44
C ILE A 219 -15.01 -5.40 11.89
N THR A 220 -13.95 -5.23 12.65
CA THR A 220 -13.99 -4.72 14.03
C THR A 220 -13.04 -3.54 14.18
N SER A 221 -13.32 -2.64 15.14
CA SER A 221 -12.49 -1.49 15.43
C SER A 221 -12.16 -1.43 16.91
N TYR A 222 -10.90 -1.15 17.22
CA TYR A 222 -10.40 -1.02 18.58
C TYR A 222 -9.14 -0.15 18.62
N THR A 223 -8.70 0.16 19.82
CA THR A 223 -7.46 0.93 20.04
C THR A 223 -6.43 0.05 20.74
N ILE A 224 -5.17 0.17 20.35
CA ILE A 224 -4.03 -0.46 21.02
C ILE A 224 -3.07 0.59 21.58
N THR A 225 -2.34 0.21 22.62
CA THR A 225 -1.32 1.06 23.25
C THR A 225 0.00 0.31 23.39
N PRO A 226 1.16 1.02 23.45
CA PRO A 226 2.45 0.39 23.65
C PRO A 226 2.53 -0.49 24.90
N GLU A 227 1.86 -0.08 25.98
CA GLU A 227 1.87 -0.77 27.27
C GLU A 227 1.25 -2.18 27.19
N GLN A 228 0.29 -2.41 26.29
CA GLN A 228 -0.31 -3.73 26.05
C GLN A 228 0.72 -4.75 25.52
N PHE A 229 1.82 -4.26 24.96
CA PHE A 229 2.92 -5.05 24.42
C PHE A 229 4.17 -5.02 25.31
N GLY A 230 4.05 -4.48 26.54
CA GLY A 230 5.16 -4.37 27.48
C GLY A 230 6.18 -3.27 27.13
N LEU A 231 5.80 -2.32 26.28
CA LEU A 231 6.60 -1.16 25.89
C LEU A 231 6.15 0.07 26.68
N SER A 232 7.04 1.03 26.86
CA SER A 232 6.72 2.34 27.45
C SER A 232 6.63 3.40 26.35
N ARG A 233 5.77 4.40 26.55
CA ARG A 233 5.74 5.60 25.72
C ARG A 233 6.98 6.45 25.92
#